data_7d006d598538d524bcf8cc766b42b95a
#
_entry.id   7d006d598538d524bcf8cc766b42b95a
#
_cell.length_a   1.000
_cell.length_b   1.000
_cell.length_c   1.000
_cell.angle_alpha   90.00
_cell.angle_beta   90.00
_cell.angle_gamma   90.00
#
_symmetry.space_group_name_H-M   'P 1'
#
loop_
_entity.id
_entity.type
_entity.pdbx_description
1 polymer ?
#
loop_
_entity_poly.entity_id
_entity_poly.type
_entity_poly.pdbx_seq_one_letter_code
_entity_poly.pdbx_strand_id
1 'polypeptide(L)'
;YDDVYVIGDATNIMLPPKTGALAHYEALHVVRSIINQVHGYGKTQFDGSAMCAVYGSGSDGFFIYMNYYKSKAYGPSPIFRSAKKTFQGLYWLSLKGVVDPFLEFSKRFFSGGP
;
A
#
# COMPACT_ATOMS: atom_id res chain seq x y z
N TYR A 1 20.93 5.36 -12.59
CA TYR A 1 20.19 6.09 -13.63
C TYR A 1 19.06 6.87 -12.97
N ASP A 2 18.97 8.15 -13.24
CA ASP A 2 18.04 9.05 -12.54
C ASP A 2 16.58 8.95 -12.98
N ASP A 3 16.36 8.32 -14.11
CA ASP A 3 15.06 8.14 -14.79
C ASP A 3 14.58 6.68 -14.83
N VAL A 4 15.27 5.78 -14.11
CA VAL A 4 14.90 4.37 -13.97
C VAL A 4 14.30 4.12 -12.60
N TYR A 5 13.12 3.54 -12.57
CA TYR A 5 12.39 3.17 -11.36
C TYR A 5 12.21 1.66 -11.29
N VAL A 6 12.38 1.09 -10.10
CA VAL A 6 12.17 -0.32 -9.82
C VAL A 6 11.19 -0.44 -8.65
N ILE A 7 10.18 -1.28 -8.79
CA ILE A 7 9.15 -1.51 -7.77
C ILE A 7 8.88 -2.99 -7.56
N GLY A 8 8.18 -3.30 -6.47
CA GLY A 8 7.74 -4.65 -6.15
C GLY A 8 8.89 -5.61 -5.89
N ASP A 9 8.70 -6.84 -6.28
CA ASP A 9 9.63 -7.94 -5.99
C ASP A 9 10.99 -7.81 -6.71
N ALA A 10 11.07 -6.95 -7.74
CA ALA A 10 12.31 -6.66 -8.44
C ALA A 10 13.29 -5.78 -7.63
N THR A 11 12.83 -5.15 -6.55
CA THR A 11 13.70 -4.35 -5.68
C THR A 11 14.52 -5.25 -4.75
N ASN A 12 15.64 -4.74 -4.24
CA ASN A 12 16.40 -5.39 -3.17
C ASN A 12 16.08 -4.84 -1.77
N ILE A 13 14.98 -4.09 -1.63
CA ILE A 13 14.52 -3.58 -0.34
C ILE A 13 14.04 -4.76 0.50
N MET A 14 14.58 -4.91 1.70
CA MET A 14 14.31 -6.06 2.58
C MET A 14 13.10 -5.83 3.50
N LEU A 15 12.79 -4.58 3.82
CA LEU A 15 11.67 -4.18 4.69
C LEU A 15 10.91 -3.02 4.06
N PRO A 16 9.58 -3.00 4.17
CA PRO A 16 8.69 -4.05 4.67
C PRO A 16 8.67 -5.30 3.74
N PRO A 17 8.08 -6.42 4.22
CA PRO A 17 7.97 -7.63 3.40
C PRO A 17 7.28 -7.34 2.07
N LYS A 18 7.78 -7.95 1.01
CA LYS A 18 7.23 -7.78 -0.35
C LYS A 18 5.83 -8.33 -0.45
N THR A 19 4.89 -7.48 -0.86
CA THR A 19 3.49 -7.83 -1.06
C THR A 19 2.94 -7.09 -2.26
N GLY A 20 1.89 -7.62 -2.88
CA GLY A 20 1.19 -6.91 -3.95
C GLY A 20 0.64 -5.54 -3.51
N ALA A 21 0.23 -5.41 -2.24
CA ALA A 21 -0.19 -4.12 -1.69
C ALA A 21 0.96 -3.11 -1.67
N LEU A 22 2.15 -3.51 -1.22
CA LEU A 22 3.32 -2.64 -1.23
C LEU A 22 3.68 -2.21 -2.66
N ALA A 23 3.73 -3.16 -3.60
CA ALA A 23 4.01 -2.87 -5.00
C ALA A 23 3.01 -1.87 -5.61
N HIS A 24 1.73 -1.96 -5.23
CA HIS A 24 0.70 -1.00 -5.66
C HIS A 24 1.00 0.42 -5.12
N TYR A 25 1.32 0.57 -3.84
CA TYR A 25 1.69 1.87 -3.27
C TYR A 25 2.99 2.43 -3.83
N GLU A 26 3.98 1.58 -4.10
CA GLU A 26 5.21 1.97 -4.79
C GLU A 26 4.91 2.50 -6.20
N ALA A 27 4.03 1.84 -6.96
CA ALA A 27 3.62 2.29 -8.28
C ALA A 27 2.96 3.68 -8.24
N LEU A 28 2.03 3.91 -7.30
CA LEU A 28 1.41 5.21 -7.10
C LEU A 28 2.45 6.29 -6.77
N HIS A 29 3.43 5.95 -5.94
CA HIS A 29 4.51 6.86 -5.58
C HIS A 29 5.39 7.21 -6.77
N VAL A 30 5.78 6.23 -7.59
CA VAL A 30 6.57 6.44 -8.79
C VAL A 30 5.83 7.35 -9.78
N VAL A 31 4.54 7.11 -10.01
CA VAL A 31 3.72 7.98 -10.88
C VAL A 31 3.74 9.42 -10.38
N ARG A 32 3.54 9.65 -9.07
CA ARG A 32 3.61 11.00 -8.48
C ARG A 32 4.99 11.63 -8.65
N SER A 33 6.07 10.85 -8.45
CA SER A 33 7.45 11.32 -8.64
C SER A 33 7.72 11.74 -10.09
N ILE A 34 7.24 10.96 -11.05
CA ILE A 34 7.36 11.29 -12.48
C ILE A 34 6.61 12.59 -12.80
N ILE A 35 5.35 12.70 -12.35
CA ILE A 35 4.54 13.91 -12.56
C ILE A 35 5.24 15.13 -11.94
N ASN A 36 5.74 15.01 -10.72
CA ASN A 36 6.46 16.09 -10.05
C ASN A 36 7.72 16.52 -10.81
N GLN A 37 8.48 15.57 -11.33
CA GLN A 37 9.67 15.88 -12.12
C GLN A 37 9.31 16.60 -13.42
N VAL A 38 8.27 16.16 -14.12
CA VAL A 38 7.78 16.84 -15.35
C VAL A 38 7.40 18.29 -15.04
N HIS A 39 6.84 18.56 -13.86
CA HIS A 39 6.48 19.92 -13.45
C HIS A 39 7.61 20.68 -12.73
N GLY A 40 8.80 20.12 -12.62
CA GLY A 40 9.95 20.77 -11.99
C GLY A 40 9.95 20.75 -10.45
N TYR A 41 9.11 19.94 -9.80
CA TYR A 41 9.00 19.86 -8.32
C TYR A 41 9.97 18.85 -7.69
N GLY A 42 10.75 18.14 -8.49
CA GLY A 42 11.70 17.14 -7.98
C GLY A 42 11.05 15.82 -7.56
N LYS A 43 11.89 14.89 -7.11
CA LYS A 43 11.44 13.55 -6.66
C LYS A 43 10.88 13.60 -5.25
N THR A 44 9.84 12.81 -5.00
CA THR A 44 9.33 12.56 -3.65
C THR A 44 9.98 11.32 -3.05
N GLN A 45 10.05 11.26 -1.72
CA GLN A 45 10.54 10.08 -1.01
C GLN A 45 9.36 9.21 -0.59
N PHE A 46 9.51 7.90 -0.73
CA PHE A 46 8.58 6.89 -0.25
C PHE A 46 9.07 6.33 1.09
N ASP A 47 8.19 6.23 2.06
CA ASP A 47 8.51 5.74 3.41
C ASP A 47 8.24 4.24 3.60
N GLY A 48 7.87 3.53 2.52
CA GLY A 48 7.51 2.13 2.55
C GLY A 48 6.11 1.87 3.11
N SER A 49 5.27 2.90 3.30
CA SER A 49 3.96 2.71 3.93
C SER A 49 2.98 1.99 3.00
N ALA A 50 2.42 0.91 3.53
CA ALA A 50 1.43 0.08 2.86
C ALA A 50 0.43 -0.51 3.86
N MET A 51 -0.76 -0.83 3.36
CA MET A 51 -1.78 -1.61 4.07
C MET A 51 -1.96 -2.95 3.39
N CYS A 52 -1.89 -4.02 4.16
CA CYS A 52 -2.12 -5.37 3.68
C CYS A 52 -3.27 -6.01 4.45
N ALA A 53 -4.24 -6.57 3.74
CA ALA A 53 -5.30 -7.37 4.34
C ALA A 53 -4.98 -8.86 4.20
N VAL A 54 -5.03 -9.60 5.30
CA VAL A 54 -4.66 -11.01 5.38
C VAL A 54 -5.83 -11.82 5.93
N TYR A 55 -6.05 -13.00 5.39
CA TYR A 55 -6.97 -13.96 5.99
C TYR A 55 -6.34 -14.63 7.21
N GLY A 56 -7.10 -14.68 8.31
CA GLY A 56 -6.77 -15.47 9.47
C GLY A 56 -7.40 -16.87 9.41
N SER A 57 -7.35 -17.59 10.53
CA SER A 57 -8.05 -18.86 10.68
C SER A 57 -9.57 -18.66 10.80
N GLY A 58 -10.32 -19.65 10.35
CA GLY A 58 -11.80 -19.62 10.44
C GLY A 58 -12.42 -18.44 9.70
N SER A 59 -13.18 -17.63 10.41
CA SER A 59 -13.89 -16.45 9.86
C SER A 59 -13.13 -15.13 10.01
N ASP A 60 -11.91 -15.14 10.53
CA ASP A 60 -11.18 -13.94 10.88
C ASP A 60 -10.29 -13.40 9.76
N GLY A 61 -9.92 -12.14 9.89
CA GLY A 61 -8.94 -11.46 9.06
C GLY A 61 -8.16 -10.43 9.88
N PHE A 62 -7.10 -9.93 9.27
CA PHE A 62 -6.22 -8.92 9.84
C PHE A 62 -5.97 -7.81 8.83
N PHE A 63 -5.81 -6.59 9.30
CA PHE A 63 -5.14 -5.54 8.57
C PHE A 63 -3.75 -5.31 9.15
N ILE A 64 -2.75 -5.22 8.28
CA ILE A 64 -1.37 -4.99 8.67
C ILE A 64 -0.94 -3.68 8.01
N TYR A 65 -0.70 -2.67 8.84
CA TYR A 65 0.00 -1.46 8.42
C TYR A 65 1.50 -1.69 8.55
N MET A 66 2.28 -1.27 7.56
CA MET A 66 3.73 -1.37 7.57
C MET A 66 4.39 -0.18 6.90
N ASN A 67 5.60 0.14 7.31
CA ASN A 67 6.52 1.04 6.63
C ASN A 67 7.97 0.61 6.94
N TYR A 68 8.98 1.38 6.50
CA TYR A 68 10.39 1.03 6.73
C TYR A 68 10.80 0.97 8.21
N TYR A 69 10.01 1.50 9.12
CA TYR A 69 10.37 1.66 10.53
C TYR A 69 9.51 0.82 11.47
N LYS A 70 8.27 0.52 11.11
CA LYS A 70 7.31 -0.17 11.96
C LYS A 70 6.30 -1.00 11.17
N SER A 71 5.77 -2.02 11.84
CA SER A 71 4.57 -2.71 11.39
C SER A 71 3.59 -2.85 12.54
N LYS A 72 2.29 -2.82 12.23
CA LYS A 72 1.23 -2.99 13.22
C LYS A 72 0.09 -3.81 12.62
N ALA A 73 -0.28 -4.88 13.32
CA ALA A 73 -1.42 -5.71 12.97
C ALA A 73 -2.66 -5.28 13.75
N TYR A 74 -3.80 -5.27 13.08
CA TYR A 74 -5.13 -5.01 13.62
C TYR A 74 -6.00 -6.23 13.38
N GLY A 75 -6.69 -6.70 14.40
CA GLY A 75 -7.48 -7.92 14.40
C GLY A 75 -6.97 -8.91 15.45
N PRO A 76 -7.44 -10.16 15.47
CA PRO A 76 -8.35 -10.78 14.50
C PRO A 76 -9.78 -10.22 14.51
N SER A 77 -10.44 -10.18 13.35
CA SER A 77 -11.85 -9.78 13.27
C SER A 77 -12.53 -10.28 11.98
N PRO A 78 -13.78 -10.75 12.07
CA PRO A 78 -14.58 -11.08 10.89
C PRO A 78 -14.82 -9.88 9.96
N ILE A 79 -14.85 -8.68 10.53
CA ILE A 79 -15.00 -7.42 9.76
C ILE A 79 -13.84 -7.25 8.79
N PHE A 80 -12.61 -7.50 9.23
CA PHE A 80 -11.42 -7.38 8.37
C PHE A 80 -11.40 -8.45 7.27
N ARG A 81 -11.90 -9.65 7.57
CA ARG A 81 -12.10 -10.69 6.55
C ARG A 81 -13.09 -10.25 5.48
N SER A 82 -14.25 -9.73 5.92
CA SER A 82 -15.28 -9.24 5.00
C SER A 82 -14.79 -8.06 4.16
N ALA A 83 -14.08 -7.12 4.77
CA ALA A 83 -13.45 -5.99 4.08
C ALA A 83 -12.45 -6.46 3.02
N LYS A 84 -11.60 -7.45 3.33
CA LYS A 84 -10.69 -8.06 2.36
C LYS A 84 -11.44 -8.70 1.20
N LYS A 85 -12.49 -9.46 1.48
CA LYS A 85 -13.30 -10.13 0.45
C LYS A 85 -13.98 -9.11 -0.47
N THR A 86 -14.54 -8.05 0.10
CA THR A 86 -15.13 -6.94 -0.67
C THR A 86 -14.08 -6.26 -1.54
N PHE A 87 -12.91 -5.94 -0.97
CA PHE A 87 -11.83 -5.32 -1.71
C PHE A 87 -11.35 -6.20 -2.87
N GLN A 88 -11.27 -7.52 -2.71
CA GLN A 88 -10.92 -8.42 -3.81
C GLN A 88 -11.90 -8.31 -4.99
N GLY A 89 -13.20 -8.18 -4.71
CA GLY A 89 -14.21 -7.94 -5.76
C GLY A 89 -14.09 -6.57 -6.43
N LEU A 90 -13.59 -5.58 -5.70
CA LEU A 90 -13.43 -4.20 -6.18
C LEU A 90 -12.01 -3.89 -6.69
N TYR A 91 -11.07 -4.82 -6.58
CA TYR A 91 -9.67 -4.61 -6.94
C TYR A 91 -9.49 -4.09 -8.36
N TRP A 92 -10.37 -4.52 -9.27
CA TRP A 92 -10.39 -4.05 -10.64
C TRP A 92 -10.56 -2.53 -10.77
N LEU A 93 -11.29 -1.93 -9.83
CA LEU A 93 -11.46 -0.47 -9.78
C LEU A 93 -10.20 0.24 -9.29
N SER A 94 -9.38 -0.42 -8.45
CA SER A 94 -8.10 0.13 -8.01
C SER A 94 -7.11 0.27 -9.16
N LEU A 95 -7.12 -0.66 -10.11
CA LEU A 95 -6.29 -0.57 -11.31
C LEU A 95 -6.68 0.59 -12.24
N LYS A 96 -7.86 1.16 -12.05
CA LYS A 96 -8.34 2.36 -12.74
C LYS A 96 -8.14 3.64 -11.93
N GLY A 97 -7.49 3.57 -10.77
CA GLY A 97 -7.29 4.70 -9.85
C GLY A 97 -8.53 5.15 -9.08
N VAL A 98 -9.68 4.50 -9.27
CA VAL A 98 -10.97 4.94 -8.67
C VAL A 98 -10.96 4.82 -7.15
N VAL A 99 -10.30 3.80 -6.60
CA VAL A 99 -10.27 3.55 -5.14
C VAL A 99 -8.99 4.05 -4.45
N ASP A 100 -8.04 4.59 -5.19
CA ASP A 100 -6.76 5.06 -4.64
C ASP A 100 -6.92 6.11 -3.54
N PRO A 101 -7.82 7.10 -3.64
CA PRO A 101 -8.06 8.04 -2.55
C PRO A 101 -8.53 7.35 -1.26
N PHE A 102 -9.33 6.29 -1.38
CA PHE A 102 -9.78 5.51 -0.23
C PHE A 102 -8.63 4.68 0.37
N LEU A 103 -7.78 4.09 -0.45
CA LEU A 103 -6.60 3.36 0.01
C LEU A 103 -5.62 4.28 0.75
N GLU A 104 -5.38 5.48 0.24
CA GLU A 104 -4.54 6.48 0.91
C GLU A 104 -5.15 6.96 2.22
N PHE A 105 -6.45 7.18 2.26
CA PHE A 105 -7.16 7.54 3.49
C PHE A 105 -7.06 6.42 4.54
N SER A 106 -7.34 5.18 4.17
CA SER A 106 -7.26 4.03 5.08
C SER A 106 -5.85 3.85 5.64
N LYS A 107 -4.82 4.01 4.82
CA LYS A 107 -3.43 3.96 5.23
C LYS A 107 -3.13 5.02 6.31
N ARG A 108 -3.59 6.26 6.11
CA ARG A 108 -3.44 7.35 7.10
C ARG A 108 -4.15 7.03 8.41
N PHE A 109 -5.37 6.53 8.34
CA PHE A 109 -6.16 6.17 9.52
C PHE A 109 -5.45 5.12 10.38
N PHE A 110 -4.96 4.04 9.77
CA PHE A 110 -4.29 2.95 10.47
C PHE A 110 -2.83 3.25 10.84
N SER A 111 -2.20 4.26 10.26
CA SER A 111 -0.85 4.68 10.65
C SER A 111 -0.76 5.28 12.05
N GLY A 112 -1.91 5.69 12.62
CA GLY A 112 -1.99 6.31 13.94
C GLY A 112 -1.92 7.84 13.93
N GLY A 113 -2.27 8.44 12.78
CA GLY A 113 -2.29 9.89 12.62
C GLY A 113 -0.90 10.52 12.44
N PRO A 114 -0.85 11.82 12.34
CA PRO A 114 0.38 12.55 12.15
C PRO A 114 1.33 12.38 13.31
#